data_f544986f1bf79c4faf9927fbe829cfdf
#
_entry.id   f544986f1bf79c4faf9927fbe829cfdf
#
_cell.length_a   1.000
_cell.length_b   1.000
_cell.length_c   1.000
_cell.angle_alpha   90.00
_cell.angle_beta   90.00
_cell.angle_gamma   90.00
#
_symmetry.space_group_name_H-M   'P 1'
#
loop_
_entity.id
_entity.type
_entity.pdbx_description
1 polymer ?
#
loop_
_entity_poly.entity_id
_entity_poly.type
_entity_poly.pdbx_seq_one_letter_code
_entity_poly.pdbx_strand_id
1 'polypeptide(L)'
;TGMPALGLTKRPKDLPTQQAAASVGQGILLAAYTAAFARYNITVGQVLLTSEDVTRRSHYRNAQLTFDRLLELDVLPIVNENDTVATDEIRLGDNDRLAALVAHVTNANALILLSDVDGLYDGPPHRPDSRHIPEVGHHSELATMRIGGIGSEGIGSGGMATKVQAARIASAAGVPTLLAATMQINDALGDASVGTAFASTGKRSSLRHLW
;
A
#
# COMPACT_ATOMS: atom_id res chain seq x y z
N THR A 1 6.19 14.99 3.57
CA THR A 1 5.26 16.08 3.19
C THR A 1 5.31 17.23 4.19
N GLY A 2 5.26 16.98 5.53
CA GLY A 2 5.22 18.03 6.55
C GLY A 2 6.55 18.71 6.87
N MET A 3 7.68 18.10 6.55
CA MET A 3 9.00 18.65 6.88
C MET A 3 9.25 20.08 6.35
N PRO A 4 8.99 20.39 5.06
CA PRO A 4 9.20 21.74 4.53
C PRO A 4 8.36 22.78 5.24
N ALA A 5 7.10 22.47 5.58
CA ALA A 5 6.21 23.39 6.30
C ALA A 5 6.69 23.72 7.72
N LEU A 6 7.51 22.85 8.32
CA LEU A 6 8.16 23.05 9.61
C LEU A 6 9.59 23.58 9.51
N GLY A 7 10.06 23.96 8.32
CA GLY A 7 11.42 24.43 8.10
C GLY A 7 12.49 23.31 8.26
N LEU A 8 12.10 22.05 8.28
CA LEU A 8 13.02 20.93 8.46
C LEU A 8 13.67 20.54 7.13
N THR A 9 14.97 20.66 7.04
CA THR A 9 15.77 20.31 5.85
C THR A 9 16.25 18.86 5.84
N LYS A 10 16.26 18.20 7.02
CA LYS A 10 16.68 16.79 7.19
C LYS A 10 15.63 16.04 8.00
N ARG A 11 15.53 14.72 7.75
CA ARG A 11 14.63 13.86 8.52
C ARG A 11 15.00 13.90 10.01
N PRO A 12 14.04 14.25 10.90
CA PRO A 12 14.26 14.24 12.34
C PRO A 12 14.64 12.85 12.83
N LYS A 13 15.49 12.80 13.86
CA LYS A 13 15.88 11.52 14.48
C LYS A 13 15.00 11.18 15.68
N ASP A 14 14.45 12.19 16.34
CA ASP A 14 13.60 12.02 17.50
C ASP A 14 12.15 11.77 17.08
N LEU A 15 11.48 10.87 17.79
CA LEU A 15 10.12 10.44 17.51
C LEU A 15 9.10 11.59 17.60
N PRO A 16 9.10 12.46 18.62
CA PRO A 16 8.13 13.56 18.71
C PRO A 16 8.17 14.50 17.50
N THR A 17 9.37 14.84 17.01
CA THR A 17 9.49 15.70 15.83
C THR A 17 9.05 14.98 14.54
N GLN A 18 9.29 13.68 14.44
CA GLN A 18 8.75 12.87 13.32
C GLN A 18 7.21 12.86 13.34
N GLN A 19 6.60 12.63 14.50
CA GLN A 19 5.15 12.62 14.68
C GLN A 19 4.53 14.00 14.39
N ALA A 20 5.15 15.08 14.84
CA ALA A 20 4.72 16.44 14.51
C ALA A 20 4.79 16.73 13.00
N ALA A 21 5.87 16.30 12.33
CA ALA A 21 6.00 16.45 10.89
C ALA A 21 4.98 15.59 10.12
N ALA A 22 4.65 14.41 10.62
CA ALA A 22 3.61 13.55 10.06
C ALA A 22 2.23 14.21 10.18
N SER A 23 1.90 14.77 11.35
CA SER A 23 0.65 15.49 11.60
C SER A 23 0.43 16.64 10.60
N VAL A 24 1.44 17.51 10.44
CA VAL A 24 1.38 18.60 9.45
C VAL A 24 1.30 18.08 8.03
N GLY A 25 2.10 17.04 7.73
CA GLY A 25 2.15 16.41 6.40
C GLY A 25 0.84 15.78 6.00
N GLN A 26 0.12 15.18 6.94
CA GLN A 26 -1.16 14.55 6.70
C GLN A 26 -2.24 15.56 6.30
N GLY A 27 -2.28 16.74 6.95
CA GLY A 27 -3.19 17.82 6.57
C GLY A 27 -2.94 18.33 5.14
N ILE A 28 -1.67 18.51 4.77
CA ILE A 28 -1.27 18.94 3.42
C ILE A 28 -1.66 17.87 2.37
N LEU A 29 -1.43 16.60 2.67
CA LEU A 29 -1.78 15.49 1.79
C LEU A 29 -3.29 15.42 1.54
N LEU A 30 -4.08 15.46 2.62
CA LEU A 30 -5.54 15.42 2.50
C LEU A 30 -6.09 16.60 1.72
N ALA A 31 -5.57 17.81 1.94
CA ALA A 31 -5.96 19.00 1.17
C ALA A 31 -5.70 18.83 -0.33
N ALA A 32 -4.56 18.22 -0.71
CA ALA A 32 -4.25 17.94 -2.12
C ALA A 32 -5.24 16.94 -2.75
N TYR A 33 -5.58 15.86 -2.04
CA TYR A 33 -6.61 14.92 -2.50
C TYR A 33 -7.98 15.59 -2.61
N THR A 34 -8.39 16.36 -1.59
CA THR A 34 -9.66 17.09 -1.61
C THR A 34 -9.76 18.01 -2.83
N ALA A 35 -8.72 18.79 -3.11
CA ALA A 35 -8.70 19.67 -4.27
C ALA A 35 -8.70 18.91 -5.62
N ALA A 36 -8.01 17.77 -5.69
CA ALA A 36 -7.96 16.96 -6.90
C ALA A 36 -9.31 16.32 -7.22
N PHE A 37 -10.03 15.81 -6.22
CA PHE A 37 -11.30 15.12 -6.40
C PHE A 37 -12.53 16.05 -6.44
N ALA A 38 -12.42 17.26 -5.88
CA ALA A 38 -13.53 18.25 -5.91
C ALA A 38 -14.00 18.57 -7.32
N ARG A 39 -13.09 18.60 -8.31
CA ARG A 39 -13.46 18.84 -9.72
C ARG A 39 -14.33 17.74 -10.34
N TYR A 40 -14.40 16.58 -9.72
CA TYR A 40 -15.24 15.45 -10.10
C TYR A 40 -16.46 15.29 -9.19
N ASN A 41 -16.71 16.23 -8.27
CA ASN A 41 -17.73 16.16 -7.22
C ASN A 41 -17.59 14.92 -6.32
N ILE A 42 -16.39 14.43 -6.12
CA ILE A 42 -16.10 13.30 -5.23
C ILE A 42 -15.66 13.85 -3.89
N THR A 43 -16.39 13.51 -2.84
CA THR A 43 -15.99 13.79 -1.45
C THR A 43 -14.94 12.81 -1.00
N VAL A 44 -13.89 13.29 -0.34
CA VAL A 44 -12.86 12.43 0.25
C VAL A 44 -12.99 12.41 1.78
N GLY A 45 -12.73 11.24 2.38
CA GLY A 45 -12.72 11.05 3.83
C GLY A 45 -11.37 10.49 4.28
N GLN A 46 -10.76 11.07 5.32
CA GLN A 46 -9.51 10.57 5.87
C GLN A 46 -9.76 9.40 6.82
N VAL A 47 -8.98 8.34 6.66
CA VAL A 47 -8.91 7.19 7.59
C VAL A 47 -7.45 6.97 7.98
N LEU A 48 -7.12 7.14 9.26
CA LEU A 48 -5.79 6.87 9.79
C LEU A 48 -5.82 5.60 10.62
N LEU A 49 -4.96 4.65 10.29
CA LEU A 49 -4.93 3.33 10.93
C LEU A 49 -3.57 3.08 11.60
N THR A 50 -3.62 2.34 12.69
CA THR A 50 -2.44 1.74 13.33
C THR A 50 -2.41 0.24 13.06
N SER A 51 -1.31 -0.43 13.41
CA SER A 51 -1.24 -1.89 13.34
C SER A 51 -2.31 -2.58 14.20
N GLU A 52 -2.68 -1.98 15.34
CA GLU A 52 -3.72 -2.52 16.20
C GLU A 52 -5.12 -2.49 15.58
N ASP A 53 -5.41 -1.46 14.77
CA ASP A 53 -6.72 -1.31 14.13
C ASP A 53 -7.02 -2.40 13.10
N VAL A 54 -5.98 -3.03 12.57
CA VAL A 54 -6.10 -4.13 11.61
C VAL A 54 -5.84 -5.51 12.22
N THR A 55 -5.31 -5.59 13.46
CA THR A 55 -5.00 -6.86 14.16
C THR A 55 -6.02 -7.23 15.21
N ARG A 56 -6.50 -6.26 16.00
CA ARG A 56 -7.49 -6.51 17.04
C ARG A 56 -8.89 -6.65 16.44
N ARG A 57 -9.55 -7.77 16.70
CA ARG A 57 -10.87 -8.11 16.14
C ARG A 57 -11.92 -7.01 16.29
N SER A 58 -11.97 -6.33 17.44
CA SER A 58 -12.93 -5.24 17.69
C SER A 58 -12.63 -4.01 16.82
N HIS A 59 -11.36 -3.61 16.74
CA HIS A 59 -10.92 -2.48 15.94
C HIS A 59 -11.08 -2.77 14.44
N TYR A 60 -10.67 -3.95 13.99
CA TYR A 60 -10.88 -4.41 12.63
C TYR A 60 -12.34 -4.28 12.19
N ARG A 61 -13.29 -4.78 13.03
CA ARG A 61 -14.72 -4.69 12.72
C ARG A 61 -15.20 -3.24 12.63
N ASN A 62 -14.74 -2.37 13.53
CA ASN A 62 -15.09 -0.95 13.48
C ASN A 62 -14.53 -0.27 12.24
N ALA A 63 -13.28 -0.55 11.89
CA ALA A 63 -12.67 -0.04 10.66
C ALA A 63 -13.47 -0.49 9.42
N GLN A 64 -13.82 -1.78 9.34
CA GLN A 64 -14.64 -2.31 8.25
C GLN A 64 -15.98 -1.58 8.12
N LEU A 65 -16.74 -1.46 9.22
CA LEU A 65 -18.02 -0.74 9.22
C LEU A 65 -17.87 0.73 8.81
N THR A 66 -16.77 1.37 9.19
CA THR A 66 -16.47 2.75 8.78
C THR A 66 -16.21 2.83 7.28
N PHE A 67 -15.41 1.92 6.73
CA PHE A 67 -15.16 1.87 5.27
C PHE A 67 -16.45 1.61 4.51
N ASP A 68 -17.22 0.60 4.91
CA ASP A 68 -18.49 0.26 4.29
C ASP A 68 -19.42 1.49 4.27
N ARG A 69 -19.50 2.22 5.41
CA ARG A 69 -20.36 3.41 5.50
C ARG A 69 -19.86 4.59 4.67
N LEU A 70 -18.55 4.81 4.59
CA LEU A 70 -17.99 5.84 3.70
C LEU A 70 -18.33 5.56 2.24
N LEU A 71 -18.16 4.32 1.80
CA LEU A 71 -18.47 3.90 0.43
C LEU A 71 -19.97 3.98 0.12
N GLU A 72 -20.85 3.60 1.06
CA GLU A 72 -22.31 3.77 0.94
C GLU A 72 -22.73 5.25 0.81
N LEU A 73 -21.94 6.15 1.35
CA LEU A 73 -22.16 7.61 1.27
C LEU A 73 -21.45 8.26 0.09
N ASP A 74 -20.93 7.48 -0.86
CA ASP A 74 -20.13 7.94 -2.00
C ASP A 74 -18.90 8.78 -1.59
N VAL A 75 -18.31 8.49 -0.43
CA VAL A 75 -17.09 9.11 0.07
C VAL A 75 -15.89 8.22 -0.25
N LEU A 76 -14.88 8.77 -0.93
CA LEU A 76 -13.65 8.09 -1.23
C LEU A 76 -12.71 8.09 -0.01
N PRO A 77 -12.40 6.93 0.62
CA PRO A 77 -11.49 6.87 1.74
C PRO A 77 -10.04 7.11 1.29
N ILE A 78 -9.37 8.08 1.89
CA ILE A 78 -7.93 8.31 1.77
C ILE A 78 -7.27 7.77 3.03
N VAL A 79 -6.57 6.64 2.87
CA VAL A 79 -6.04 5.89 4.00
C VAL A 79 -4.54 6.14 4.17
N ASN A 80 -4.08 6.28 5.39
CA ASN A 80 -2.66 6.30 5.73
C ASN A 80 -2.43 5.71 7.12
N GLU A 81 -1.16 5.47 7.48
CA GLU A 81 -0.79 5.12 8.84
C GLU A 81 -1.01 6.33 9.78
N ASN A 82 -1.45 6.05 11.02
CA ASN A 82 -1.53 7.08 12.07
C ASN A 82 -0.16 7.29 12.70
N ASP A 83 0.73 7.91 11.96
CA ASP A 83 2.09 8.21 12.40
C ASP A 83 2.16 9.14 13.62
N THR A 84 1.07 9.81 13.99
CA THR A 84 1.04 10.73 15.14
C THR A 84 1.09 10.00 16.48
N VAL A 85 0.66 8.75 16.52
CA VAL A 85 0.66 7.90 17.71
C VAL A 85 1.47 6.61 17.54
N ALA A 86 1.96 6.34 16.33
CA ALA A 86 2.76 5.16 16.04
C ALA A 86 4.14 5.26 16.70
N THR A 87 4.52 4.23 17.46
CA THR A 87 5.88 4.03 17.97
C THR A 87 6.64 3.06 17.07
N ASP A 88 7.96 2.96 17.22
CA ASP A 88 8.77 2.07 16.39
C ASP A 88 8.37 0.59 16.51
N GLU A 89 7.75 0.21 17.66
CA GLU A 89 7.28 -1.15 17.94
C GLU A 89 5.94 -1.47 17.26
N ILE A 90 5.10 -0.46 16.96
CA ILE A 90 3.74 -0.64 16.43
C ILE A 90 3.53 -0.08 15.03
N ARG A 91 4.61 0.34 14.35
CA ARG A 91 4.54 0.82 12.97
C ARG A 91 4.19 -0.33 12.02
N LEU A 92 3.31 -0.05 11.08
CA LEU A 92 3.04 -0.95 9.96
C LEU A 92 4.25 -1.10 9.01
N GLY A 93 5.11 -0.09 9.01
CA GLY A 93 6.41 -0.10 8.35
C GLY A 93 6.38 0.52 6.95
N ASP A 94 5.39 0.21 6.14
CA ASP A 94 5.21 0.83 4.84
C ASP A 94 3.75 0.81 4.36
N ASN A 95 3.44 1.66 3.40
CA ASN A 95 2.11 1.80 2.84
C ASN A 95 1.72 0.62 1.91
N ASP A 96 2.66 -0.14 1.39
CA ASP A 96 2.36 -1.33 0.59
C ASP A 96 1.67 -2.38 1.48
N ARG A 97 2.21 -2.62 2.67
CA ARG A 97 1.60 -3.52 3.66
C ARG A 97 0.25 -3.00 4.14
N LEU A 98 0.16 -1.70 4.45
CA LEU A 98 -1.11 -1.08 4.82
C LEU A 98 -2.16 -1.25 3.72
N ALA A 99 -1.81 -1.04 2.46
CA ALA A 99 -2.72 -1.20 1.32
C ALA A 99 -3.25 -2.65 1.22
N ALA A 100 -2.41 -3.65 1.41
CA ALA A 100 -2.83 -5.05 1.40
C ALA A 100 -3.80 -5.38 2.55
N LEU A 101 -3.57 -4.83 3.74
CA LEU A 101 -4.45 -4.99 4.89
C LEU A 101 -5.80 -4.28 4.67
N VAL A 102 -5.77 -3.05 4.13
CA VAL A 102 -6.99 -2.31 3.79
C VAL A 102 -7.79 -3.04 2.70
N ALA A 103 -7.13 -3.57 1.67
CA ALA A 103 -7.80 -4.38 0.64
C ALA A 103 -8.55 -5.58 1.25
N HIS A 104 -7.96 -6.21 2.28
CA HIS A 104 -8.64 -7.28 3.02
C HIS A 104 -9.82 -6.75 3.87
N VAL A 105 -9.62 -5.66 4.63
CA VAL A 105 -10.65 -5.06 5.50
C VAL A 105 -11.87 -4.62 4.67
N THR A 106 -11.65 -4.01 3.51
CA THR A 106 -12.71 -3.51 2.62
C THR A 106 -13.28 -4.58 1.70
N ASN A 107 -12.81 -5.82 1.78
CA ASN A 107 -13.16 -6.88 0.83
C ASN A 107 -12.97 -6.45 -0.64
N ALA A 108 -11.89 -5.74 -0.93
CA ALA A 108 -11.60 -5.22 -2.26
C ALA A 108 -11.60 -6.34 -3.32
N ASN A 109 -12.02 -5.99 -4.53
CA ASN A 109 -12.01 -6.92 -5.67
C ASN A 109 -10.62 -7.06 -6.28
N ALA A 110 -9.77 -6.02 -6.14
CA ALA A 110 -8.39 -6.02 -6.57
C ALA A 110 -7.58 -4.99 -5.75
N LEU A 111 -6.27 -5.18 -5.71
CA LEU A 111 -5.30 -4.22 -5.20
C LEU A 111 -4.36 -3.80 -6.33
N ILE A 112 -4.21 -2.50 -6.55
CA ILE A 112 -3.22 -1.97 -7.48
C ILE A 112 -2.12 -1.27 -6.68
N LEU A 113 -0.90 -1.78 -6.76
CA LEU A 113 0.30 -1.20 -6.18
C LEU A 113 1.01 -0.37 -7.25
N LEU A 114 1.03 0.94 -7.08
CA LEU A 114 1.72 1.84 -7.99
C LEU A 114 3.15 2.11 -7.52
N SER A 115 4.10 2.05 -8.46
CA SER A 115 5.52 2.17 -8.21
C SER A 115 6.20 3.09 -9.23
N ASP A 116 7.49 3.33 -9.04
CA ASP A 116 8.40 3.93 -10.00
C ASP A 116 8.91 2.92 -11.06
N VAL A 117 8.66 1.63 -10.85
CA VAL A 117 8.96 0.55 -11.79
C VAL A 117 7.67 -0.05 -12.35
N ASP A 118 7.75 -0.56 -13.58
CA ASP A 118 6.61 -1.04 -14.35
C ASP A 118 6.19 -2.50 -14.03
N GLY A 119 6.88 -3.15 -13.11
CA GLY A 119 6.53 -4.52 -12.69
C GLY A 119 7.68 -5.25 -12.01
N LEU A 120 7.53 -6.55 -11.89
CA LEU A 120 8.53 -7.46 -11.33
C LEU A 120 9.45 -7.98 -12.44
N TYR A 121 10.74 -8.13 -12.11
CA TYR A 121 11.78 -8.67 -12.98
C TYR A 121 12.53 -9.81 -12.31
N ASP A 122 13.09 -10.72 -13.09
CA ASP A 122 13.94 -11.82 -12.62
C ASP A 122 15.36 -11.35 -12.21
N GLY A 123 15.68 -10.09 -12.48
CA GLY A 123 16.92 -9.40 -12.13
C GLY A 123 16.71 -7.90 -11.95
N PRO A 124 17.78 -7.10 -11.74
CA PRO A 124 17.65 -5.65 -11.70
C PRO A 124 17.11 -5.09 -13.02
N PRO A 125 16.05 -4.25 -13.01
CA PRO A 125 15.37 -3.81 -14.24
C PRO A 125 16.27 -3.15 -15.30
N HIS A 126 17.36 -2.52 -14.85
CA HIS A 126 18.32 -1.83 -15.72
C HIS A 126 19.34 -2.75 -16.41
N ARG A 127 19.35 -4.06 -16.10
CA ARG A 127 20.23 -5.03 -16.79
C ARG A 127 19.58 -5.51 -18.08
N PRO A 128 20.35 -5.61 -19.20
CA PRO A 128 19.80 -6.03 -20.49
C PRO A 128 19.28 -7.47 -20.53
N ASP A 129 19.74 -8.31 -19.62
CA ASP A 129 19.37 -9.73 -19.48
C ASP A 129 18.19 -9.97 -18.55
N SER A 130 17.74 -8.93 -17.83
CA SER A 130 16.57 -9.01 -16.96
C SER A 130 15.27 -9.08 -17.76
N ARG A 131 14.42 -10.04 -17.40
CA ARG A 131 13.13 -10.25 -18.05
C ARG A 131 11.99 -9.80 -17.14
N HIS A 132 11.04 -9.08 -17.71
CA HIS A 132 9.80 -8.74 -17.03
C HIS A 132 8.97 -10.01 -16.77
N ILE A 133 8.38 -10.09 -15.58
CA ILE A 133 7.51 -11.17 -15.15
C ILE A 133 6.07 -10.66 -15.19
N PRO A 134 5.27 -11.01 -16.21
CA PRO A 134 3.93 -10.45 -16.37
C PRO A 134 2.93 -11.03 -15.37
N GLU A 135 3.16 -12.27 -14.92
CA GLU A 135 2.24 -12.97 -14.03
C GLU A 135 2.97 -13.84 -13.00
N VAL A 136 2.43 -13.89 -11.80
CA VAL A 136 2.86 -14.76 -10.70
C VAL A 136 1.65 -15.59 -10.25
N GLY A 137 1.63 -16.88 -10.63
CA GLY A 137 0.48 -17.75 -10.45
C GLY A 137 0.23 -18.25 -9.03
N HIS A 138 1.24 -18.72 -8.32
CA HIS A 138 1.09 -19.33 -7.01
C HIS A 138 2.10 -18.85 -5.96
N HIS A 139 1.67 -18.89 -4.71
CA HIS A 139 2.46 -18.53 -3.52
C HIS A 139 3.82 -19.25 -3.43
N SER A 140 3.91 -20.50 -3.93
CA SER A 140 5.15 -21.29 -3.96
C SER A 140 6.19 -20.72 -4.93
N GLU A 141 5.76 -20.11 -6.02
CA GLU A 141 6.66 -19.52 -7.01
C GLU A 141 7.37 -18.29 -6.45
N LEU A 142 6.65 -17.45 -5.69
CA LEU A 142 7.21 -16.29 -5.02
C LEU A 142 8.28 -16.65 -3.96
N ALA A 143 8.16 -17.83 -3.33
CA ALA A 143 9.12 -18.28 -2.32
C ALA A 143 10.45 -18.74 -2.94
N THR A 144 10.42 -19.20 -4.19
CA THR A 144 11.58 -19.73 -4.91
C THR A 144 12.21 -18.74 -5.89
N MET A 145 11.48 -17.68 -6.25
CA MET A 145 12.01 -16.62 -7.12
C MET A 145 13.14 -15.88 -6.43
N ARG A 146 14.32 -15.89 -7.04
CA ARG A 146 15.36 -14.90 -6.78
C ARG A 146 14.90 -13.58 -7.38
N ILE A 147 14.15 -12.81 -6.59
CA ILE A 147 13.69 -11.49 -7.02
C ILE A 147 14.93 -10.60 -7.08
N GLY A 148 15.30 -10.18 -8.28
CA GLY A 148 16.44 -9.31 -8.50
C GLY A 148 16.26 -8.00 -7.74
N GLY A 149 17.13 -7.75 -6.76
CA GLY A 149 17.09 -6.54 -5.93
C GLY A 149 16.70 -6.73 -4.47
N ILE A 150 16.46 -7.95 -3.98
CA ILE A 150 16.37 -8.24 -2.54
C ILE A 150 17.79 -8.44 -1.96
N GLY A 151 18.70 -7.55 -2.24
CA GLY A 151 20.07 -7.62 -1.75
C GLY A 151 20.67 -6.22 -1.62
N SER A 152 20.81 -5.77 -0.42
CA SER A 152 21.84 -4.86 0.13
C SER A 152 22.05 -3.44 -0.44
N GLU A 153 21.43 -2.99 -1.51
CA GLU A 153 21.67 -1.63 -2.04
C GLU A 153 20.38 -0.83 -2.36
N GLY A 154 19.35 -0.96 -1.54
CA GLY A 154 18.11 -0.19 -1.67
C GLY A 154 18.04 0.97 -0.69
N ILE A 155 18.34 2.16 -1.14
CA ILE A 155 18.00 3.40 -0.42
C ILE A 155 16.49 3.60 -0.53
N GLY A 156 15.75 3.14 0.46
CA GLY A 156 14.30 3.36 0.57
C GLY A 156 13.62 2.24 1.36
N SER A 157 12.82 2.58 2.36
CA SER A 157 12.04 1.65 3.18
C SER A 157 10.87 0.96 2.45
N GLY A 158 10.69 1.19 1.15
CA GLY A 158 9.64 0.66 0.30
C GLY A 158 10.16 0.02 -0.98
N GLY A 159 11.09 -0.93 -0.87
CA GLY A 159 11.65 -1.61 -2.04
C GLY A 159 10.71 -2.66 -2.65
N MET A 160 11.14 -3.31 -3.74
CA MET A 160 10.39 -4.38 -4.41
C MET A 160 9.99 -5.50 -3.43
N ALA A 161 10.79 -5.78 -2.41
CA ALA A 161 10.50 -6.77 -1.38
C ALA A 161 9.21 -6.48 -0.62
N THR A 162 8.95 -5.21 -0.25
CA THR A 162 7.72 -4.81 0.46
C THR A 162 6.49 -4.94 -0.43
N LYS A 163 6.60 -4.61 -1.71
CA LYS A 163 5.52 -4.75 -2.70
C LYS A 163 5.15 -6.22 -2.94
N VAL A 164 6.15 -7.07 -3.07
CA VAL A 164 5.93 -8.52 -3.18
C VAL A 164 5.31 -9.09 -1.90
N GLN A 165 5.74 -8.62 -0.74
CA GLN A 165 5.13 -9.03 0.53
C GLN A 165 3.67 -8.56 0.63
N ALA A 166 3.36 -7.33 0.23
CA ALA A 166 2.00 -6.81 0.17
C ALA A 166 1.12 -7.62 -0.78
N ALA A 167 1.62 -7.91 -1.99
CA ALA A 167 0.92 -8.77 -2.94
C ALA A 167 0.64 -10.17 -2.37
N ARG A 168 1.58 -10.74 -1.59
CA ARG A 168 1.38 -12.03 -0.88
C ARG A 168 0.26 -11.95 0.15
N ILE A 169 0.24 -10.89 0.97
CA ILE A 169 -0.79 -10.67 1.98
C ILE A 169 -2.17 -10.56 1.32
N ALA A 170 -2.30 -9.73 0.28
CA ALA A 170 -3.54 -9.54 -0.45
C ALA A 170 -3.99 -10.84 -1.15
N SER A 171 -3.09 -11.52 -1.84
CA SER A 171 -3.36 -12.79 -2.52
C SER A 171 -3.84 -13.88 -1.54
N ALA A 172 -3.22 -14.01 -0.37
CA ALA A 172 -3.65 -14.93 0.67
C ALA A 172 -5.03 -14.56 1.26
N ALA A 173 -5.39 -13.28 1.22
CA ALA A 173 -6.72 -12.78 1.58
C ALA A 173 -7.76 -12.97 0.45
N GLY A 174 -7.39 -13.53 -0.69
CA GLY A 174 -8.25 -13.73 -1.84
C GLY A 174 -8.41 -12.49 -2.73
N VAL A 175 -7.52 -11.51 -2.61
CA VAL A 175 -7.52 -10.26 -3.39
C VAL A 175 -6.41 -10.33 -4.44
N PRO A 176 -6.72 -10.39 -5.74
CA PRO A 176 -5.69 -10.32 -6.79
C PRO A 176 -5.01 -8.96 -6.75
N THR A 177 -3.71 -8.94 -7.06
CA THR A 177 -2.91 -7.70 -6.99
C THR A 177 -2.23 -7.45 -8.33
N LEU A 178 -2.21 -6.20 -8.76
CA LEU A 178 -1.44 -5.71 -9.90
C LEU A 178 -0.36 -4.75 -9.41
N LEU A 179 0.89 -4.98 -9.78
CA LEU A 179 2.00 -4.06 -9.60
C LEU A 179 2.30 -3.37 -10.92
N ALA A 180 2.19 -2.05 -10.99
CA ALA A 180 2.39 -1.28 -12.22
C ALA A 180 3.10 0.06 -11.96
N ALA A 181 3.63 0.67 -13.00
CA ALA A 181 4.17 2.02 -12.89
C ALA A 181 3.06 3.05 -12.69
N THR A 182 3.34 4.08 -11.89
CA THR A 182 2.39 5.18 -11.64
C THR A 182 1.92 5.84 -12.93
N MET A 183 2.78 5.92 -13.95
CA MET A 183 2.42 6.50 -15.25
C MET A 183 1.47 5.63 -16.08
N GLN A 184 1.33 4.35 -15.74
CA GLN A 184 0.47 3.36 -16.41
C GLN A 184 -0.88 3.19 -15.70
N ILE A 185 -1.25 4.11 -14.80
CA ILE A 185 -2.46 3.95 -13.98
C ILE A 185 -3.75 3.79 -14.80
N ASN A 186 -3.85 4.45 -15.95
CA ASN A 186 -5.03 4.34 -16.80
C ASN A 186 -5.18 2.93 -17.40
N ASP A 187 -4.08 2.34 -17.85
CA ASP A 187 -4.05 0.99 -18.41
C ASP A 187 -4.24 -0.05 -17.28
N ALA A 188 -3.66 0.21 -16.10
CA ALA A 188 -3.83 -0.64 -14.91
C ALA A 188 -5.29 -0.66 -14.41
N LEU A 189 -6.02 0.45 -14.50
CA LEU A 189 -7.44 0.55 -14.16
C LEU A 189 -8.37 0.09 -15.28
N GLY A 190 -7.88 0.05 -16.52
CA GLY A 190 -8.63 -0.40 -17.69
C GLY A 190 -8.69 -1.91 -17.79
N ASP A 191 -7.79 -2.47 -18.59
CA ASP A 191 -7.74 -3.90 -18.90
C ASP A 191 -6.64 -4.67 -18.15
N ALA A 192 -5.89 -3.98 -17.26
CA ALA A 192 -4.75 -4.53 -16.52
C ALA A 192 -3.68 -5.17 -17.43
N SER A 193 -3.50 -4.64 -18.66
CA SER A 193 -2.56 -5.14 -19.67
C SER A 193 -1.09 -4.80 -19.38
N VAL A 194 -0.83 -4.13 -18.27
CA VAL A 194 0.50 -3.64 -17.85
C VAL A 194 0.91 -4.23 -16.51
N GLY A 195 2.21 -4.16 -16.22
CA GLY A 195 2.73 -4.54 -14.91
C GLY A 195 2.87 -6.03 -14.69
N THR A 196 2.86 -6.41 -13.40
CA THR A 196 2.89 -7.80 -12.94
C THR A 196 1.63 -8.13 -12.18
N ALA A 197 0.87 -9.11 -12.66
CA ALA A 197 -0.32 -9.63 -11.99
C ALA A 197 0.07 -10.72 -10.98
N PHE A 198 -0.49 -10.65 -9.77
CA PHE A 198 -0.39 -11.70 -8.75
C PHE A 198 -1.77 -12.31 -8.56
N ALA A 199 -1.88 -13.59 -8.89
CA ALA A 199 -3.14 -14.32 -8.75
C ALA A 199 -3.52 -14.49 -7.27
N SER A 200 -4.82 -14.40 -6.98
CA SER A 200 -5.32 -14.73 -5.64
C SER A 200 -5.44 -16.24 -5.44
N THR A 201 -5.41 -16.71 -4.20
CA THR A 201 -5.58 -18.14 -3.87
C THR A 201 -7.01 -18.63 -4.09
N GLY A 202 -7.94 -17.80 -4.53
CA GLY A 202 -9.34 -18.13 -4.77
C GLY A 202 -10.18 -18.41 -3.51
N LYS A 203 -9.54 -18.54 -2.35
CA LYS A 203 -10.21 -18.73 -1.05
C LYS A 203 -9.82 -17.58 -0.13
N ARG A 204 -10.79 -16.81 0.35
CA ARG A 204 -10.55 -15.80 1.39
C ARG A 204 -10.13 -16.51 2.67
N SER A 205 -8.88 -16.33 3.09
CA SER A 205 -8.40 -16.84 4.36
C SER A 205 -8.89 -15.95 5.52
N SER A 206 -9.13 -16.58 6.68
CA SER A 206 -9.40 -15.78 7.88
C SER A 206 -8.15 -15.03 8.33
N LEU A 207 -8.31 -13.89 8.98
CA LEU A 207 -7.23 -13.06 9.56
C LEU A 207 -6.16 -13.85 10.33
N ARG A 208 -6.53 -15.00 10.92
CA ARG A 208 -5.60 -15.83 11.71
C ARG A 208 -4.40 -16.36 10.93
N HIS A 209 -4.46 -16.37 9.60
CA HIS A 209 -3.39 -16.88 8.73
C HIS A 209 -2.55 -15.76 8.08
N LEU A 210 -2.88 -14.50 8.34
CA LEU A 210 -2.18 -13.34 7.77
C LEU A 210 -1.10 -12.76 8.70
N TRP A 211 -0.98 -13.28 9.92
CA TRP A 211 -0.05 -12.83 11.00
C TRP A 211 0.91 -13.94 11.41
#